data_414e562ce3b7cc483e65cd2894caea49
#
_entry.id   414e562ce3b7cc483e65cd2894caea49
#
_cell.length_a   1.000
_cell.length_b   1.000
_cell.length_c   1.000
_cell.angle_alpha   90.00
_cell.angle_beta   90.00
_cell.angle_gamma   90.00
#
_symmetry.space_group_name_H-M   'P 1'
#
loop_
_entity.id
_entity.type
_entity.pdbx_description
1 polymer ?
#
loop_
_entity_poly.entity_id
_entity_poly.type
_entity_poly.pdbx_seq_one_letter_code
_entity_poly.pdbx_strand_id
1 'polypeptide(L)'
;MEERGWNQVDFVYVSGDAYVDHPSFGHAIITRLLEAHGFRVGIIAQPDWKDKESITEFGEPRLGFMVSAGNMDSMVNHYSVSKKRRQQDSYTPGGVMGKRPDYAAVVYGNLIRQTYKKTPIILGGIEASLRRLAHYDYWSNQLKRSILLDSGADLVSYGMGERSIIEIAEALDAGLDIKDITYIDGTVCKVKNLDSVYDAEILEPYEEMKKDKLLYAKSFYRQYCNTDPFSGKRLVEPYSDHLYVVQNPPAKPLTQQEMDDVYALPYMRTYHPSYETAGGVPAIREIKFSLISNRGCFGGCSFCALTFHQGRIIQTRSKESLIAEAKTFPEDPEFKGYIHDVGGPTANFRAPACKKQLKYGACTNKQCLFPKPCKNLIADHKEYLSILRDLRKIPGVKKVFIRSGIRFDYLLADPDDTFFKELCQYHVSGQLKVAPEHVADPVLQMMGKPENAVYERFTHKYEEINKRLGLKQYLVPYLMSSHPGSTMKEAVKLAEYLRDLGYMPEQVQDFYPTPSTISTCMYYTGVDPR
;
A
#
# COMPACT_ATOMS: atom_id res chain seq x y z
N MET A 1 2.95 -28.91 13.36
CA MET A 1 4.00 -28.81 14.39
C MET A 1 4.70 -30.16 14.58
N GLU A 2 3.98 -31.24 14.77
CA GLU A 2 4.54 -32.60 14.99
C GLU A 2 5.51 -33.04 13.90
N GLU A 3 5.13 -32.92 12.63
CA GLU A 3 5.99 -33.28 11.49
C GLU A 3 7.32 -32.50 11.45
N ARG A 4 7.33 -31.28 12.02
CA ARG A 4 8.52 -30.44 12.10
C ARG A 4 9.28 -30.59 13.44
N GLY A 5 8.77 -31.41 14.36
CA GLY A 5 9.32 -31.56 15.69
C GLY A 5 9.25 -30.31 16.57
N TRP A 6 8.27 -29.47 16.35
CA TRP A 6 8.08 -28.22 17.11
C TRP A 6 7.12 -28.41 18.27
N ASN A 7 7.55 -28.08 19.46
CA ASN A 7 6.72 -28.05 20.66
C ASN A 7 6.02 -26.71 20.84
N GLN A 8 6.58 -25.65 20.28
CA GLN A 8 6.08 -24.29 20.36
C GLN A 8 6.49 -23.50 19.13
N VAL A 9 5.63 -22.59 18.65
CA VAL A 9 5.99 -21.61 17.63
C VAL A 9 6.57 -20.34 18.28
N ASP A 10 7.41 -19.63 17.55
CA ASP A 10 7.95 -18.34 17.99
C ASP A 10 6.93 -17.23 17.81
N PHE A 11 6.27 -17.21 16.66
CA PHE A 11 5.23 -16.27 16.32
C PHE A 11 3.98 -16.96 15.79
N VAL A 12 2.82 -16.38 16.10
CA VAL A 12 1.56 -16.69 15.45
C VAL A 12 1.14 -15.46 14.62
N TYR A 13 0.98 -15.65 13.32
CA TYR A 13 0.51 -14.61 12.42
C TYR A 13 -1.00 -14.77 12.17
N VAL A 14 -1.77 -13.77 12.59
CA VAL A 14 -3.23 -13.71 12.39
C VAL A 14 -3.53 -12.79 11.22
N SER A 15 -4.18 -13.31 10.19
CA SER A 15 -4.50 -12.59 8.96
C SER A 15 -6.01 -12.48 8.74
N GLY A 16 -6.45 -11.31 8.29
CA GLY A 16 -7.82 -11.10 7.81
C GLY A 16 -8.09 -11.68 6.42
N ASP A 17 -7.04 -11.98 5.64
CA ASP A 17 -7.12 -12.67 4.36
C ASP A 17 -6.99 -14.18 4.53
N ALA A 18 -7.63 -14.94 3.63
CA ALA A 18 -7.26 -16.32 3.40
C ALA A 18 -5.78 -16.41 3.01
N TYR A 19 -5.10 -17.50 3.39
CA TYR A 19 -3.68 -17.62 3.13
C TYR A 19 -3.36 -17.90 1.66
N VAL A 20 -2.72 -16.94 1.03
CA VAL A 20 -2.16 -17.05 -0.33
C VAL A 20 -0.67 -16.85 -0.24
N ASP A 21 0.10 -17.88 -0.58
CA ASP A 21 1.55 -17.89 -0.50
C ASP A 21 2.19 -17.30 -1.77
N HIS A 22 2.01 -16.00 -1.92
CA HIS A 22 2.47 -15.25 -3.09
C HIS A 22 3.06 -13.91 -2.67
N PRO A 23 4.13 -13.42 -3.29
CA PRO A 23 4.79 -12.15 -2.91
C PRO A 23 3.95 -10.89 -3.12
N SER A 24 2.75 -11.01 -3.66
CA SER A 24 1.75 -9.93 -3.68
C SER A 24 0.98 -9.79 -2.35
N PHE A 25 1.21 -10.67 -1.39
CA PHE A 25 0.52 -10.67 -0.09
C PHE A 25 1.52 -10.43 1.04
N GLY A 26 1.22 -9.43 1.87
CA GLY A 26 2.07 -9.08 3.01
C GLY A 26 2.24 -10.23 4.01
N HIS A 27 1.19 -11.01 4.25
CA HIS A 27 1.29 -12.19 5.15
C HIS A 27 2.29 -13.23 4.64
N ALA A 28 2.35 -13.47 3.34
CA ALA A 28 3.30 -14.41 2.76
C ALA A 28 4.75 -13.87 2.88
N ILE A 29 4.96 -12.61 2.54
CA ILE A 29 6.28 -11.98 2.64
C ILE A 29 6.82 -12.05 4.07
N ILE A 30 6.03 -11.58 5.04
CA ILE A 30 6.48 -11.49 6.45
C ILE A 30 6.72 -12.86 7.04
N THR A 31 5.81 -13.82 6.82
CA THR A 31 5.98 -15.17 7.38
C THR A 31 7.14 -15.93 6.75
N ARG A 32 7.32 -15.84 5.43
CA ARG A 32 8.48 -16.43 4.74
C ARG A 32 9.79 -15.77 5.16
N LEU A 33 9.80 -14.47 5.36
CA LEU A 33 10.99 -13.75 5.81
C LEU A 33 11.41 -14.16 7.23
N LEU A 34 10.45 -14.27 8.14
CA LEU A 34 10.69 -14.78 9.51
C LEU A 34 11.22 -16.21 9.49
N GLU A 35 10.63 -17.09 8.69
CA GLU A 35 11.09 -18.46 8.50
C GLU A 35 12.53 -18.50 7.98
N ALA A 36 12.87 -17.66 7.00
CA ALA A 36 14.23 -17.55 6.47
C ALA A 36 15.26 -17.08 7.52
N HIS A 37 14.82 -16.37 8.55
CA HIS A 37 15.66 -15.95 9.69
C HIS A 37 15.64 -16.95 10.86
N GLY A 38 15.09 -18.15 10.66
CA GLY A 38 15.12 -19.23 11.65
C GLY A 38 13.99 -19.20 12.68
N PHE A 39 13.00 -18.33 12.53
CA PHE A 39 11.83 -18.29 13.41
C PHE A 39 10.77 -19.31 13.00
N ARG A 40 10.11 -19.90 13.98
CA ARG A 40 9.00 -20.83 13.80
C ARG A 40 7.69 -20.05 13.78
N VAL A 41 6.97 -20.09 12.66
CA VAL A 41 5.75 -19.29 12.47
C VAL A 41 4.55 -20.19 12.25
N GLY A 42 3.48 -19.97 13.03
CA GLY A 42 2.16 -20.50 12.79
C GLY A 42 1.26 -19.44 12.16
N ILE A 43 0.41 -19.83 11.23
CA ILE A 43 -0.48 -18.90 10.52
C ILE A 43 -1.93 -19.27 10.83
N ILE A 44 -2.70 -18.30 11.32
CA ILE A 44 -4.14 -18.40 11.52
C ILE A 44 -4.80 -17.40 10.56
N ALA A 45 -5.34 -17.93 9.46
CA ALA A 45 -6.00 -17.12 8.44
C ALA A 45 -7.50 -17.07 8.70
N GLN A 46 -8.04 -15.88 8.79
CA GLN A 46 -9.47 -15.62 9.00
C GLN A 46 -10.07 -16.43 10.18
N PRO A 47 -9.54 -16.27 11.42
CA PRO A 47 -10.12 -16.93 12.58
C PRO A 47 -11.58 -16.51 12.77
N ASP A 48 -12.38 -17.39 13.38
CA ASP A 48 -13.73 -17.01 13.79
C ASP A 48 -13.65 -15.97 14.92
N TRP A 49 -13.82 -14.72 14.55
CA TRP A 49 -13.67 -13.58 15.46
C TRP A 49 -14.74 -13.51 16.57
N LYS A 50 -15.77 -14.36 16.49
CA LYS A 50 -16.80 -14.53 17.53
C LYS A 50 -16.39 -15.58 18.56
N ASP A 51 -15.37 -16.36 18.28
CA ASP A 51 -14.87 -17.41 19.14
C ASP A 51 -13.40 -17.16 19.52
N LYS A 52 -13.15 -16.86 20.79
CA LYS A 52 -11.81 -16.62 21.30
C LYS A 52 -10.87 -17.84 21.19
N GLU A 53 -11.41 -19.05 21.11
CA GLU A 53 -10.60 -20.25 20.94
C GLU A 53 -10.00 -20.35 19.54
N SER A 54 -10.55 -19.64 18.56
CA SER A 54 -10.07 -19.66 17.18
C SER A 54 -8.62 -19.19 17.00
N ILE A 55 -8.08 -18.42 17.96
CA ILE A 55 -6.68 -17.93 17.93
C ILE A 55 -5.72 -18.77 18.80
N THR A 56 -6.19 -19.85 19.37
CA THR A 56 -5.41 -20.69 20.30
C THR A 56 -4.84 -21.96 19.65
N GLU A 57 -5.02 -22.16 18.37
CA GLU A 57 -4.66 -23.39 17.63
C GLU A 57 -3.19 -23.80 17.83
N PHE A 58 -2.26 -22.84 17.87
CA PHE A 58 -0.83 -23.10 18.10
C PHE A 58 -0.41 -22.95 19.57
N GLY A 59 -1.35 -22.66 20.48
CA GLY A 59 -1.02 -22.28 21.85
C GLY A 59 -0.40 -20.88 21.93
N GLU A 60 0.19 -20.56 23.09
CA GLU A 60 0.90 -19.29 23.28
C GLU A 60 2.22 -19.30 22.52
N PRO A 61 2.46 -18.35 21.63
CA PRO A 61 3.75 -18.24 20.95
C PRO A 61 4.85 -17.80 21.93
N ARG A 62 6.08 -18.24 21.66
CA ARG A 62 7.23 -17.88 22.49
C ARG A 62 7.53 -16.38 22.50
N LEU A 63 7.39 -15.71 21.35
CA LEU A 63 7.76 -14.29 21.18
C LEU A 63 6.58 -13.37 20.99
N GLY A 64 5.52 -13.79 20.31
CA GLY A 64 4.33 -12.94 20.17
C GLY A 64 3.42 -13.26 19.01
N PHE A 65 2.34 -12.50 18.94
CA PHE A 65 1.39 -12.48 17.83
C PHE A 65 1.70 -11.34 16.87
N MET A 66 1.54 -11.59 15.60
CA MET A 66 1.54 -10.59 14.54
C MET A 66 0.15 -10.57 13.93
N VAL A 67 -0.40 -9.37 13.69
CA VAL A 67 -1.78 -9.20 13.25
C VAL A 67 -1.83 -8.27 12.05
N SER A 68 -2.51 -8.68 11.00
CA SER A 68 -2.83 -7.86 9.84
C SER A 68 -4.29 -8.05 9.44
N ALA A 69 -4.95 -6.98 9.03
CA ALA A 69 -6.31 -7.04 8.48
C ALA A 69 -6.36 -7.67 7.08
N GLY A 70 -5.21 -7.79 6.40
CA GLY A 70 -5.08 -8.29 5.05
C GLY A 70 -4.44 -7.29 4.09
N ASN A 71 -4.49 -7.59 2.81
CA ASN A 71 -3.93 -6.73 1.75
C ASN A 71 -4.66 -5.41 1.59
N MET A 72 -5.91 -5.35 1.97
CA MET A 72 -6.73 -4.14 1.97
C MET A 72 -7.14 -3.76 3.39
N ASP A 73 -7.42 -2.49 3.58
CA ASP A 73 -8.16 -2.03 4.75
C ASP A 73 -9.53 -2.71 4.81
N SER A 74 -9.89 -3.26 5.97
CA SER A 74 -11.14 -4.03 6.10
C SER A 74 -12.38 -3.20 5.77
N MET A 75 -12.42 -1.94 6.18
CA MET A 75 -13.56 -1.07 5.94
C MET A 75 -13.68 -0.69 4.46
N VAL A 76 -12.56 -0.39 3.79
CA VAL A 76 -12.53 -0.13 2.34
C VAL A 76 -12.93 -1.38 1.56
N ASN A 77 -12.51 -2.56 2.01
CA ASN A 77 -12.86 -3.82 1.35
C ASN A 77 -14.33 -4.20 1.56
N HIS A 78 -14.90 -3.89 2.71
CA HIS A 78 -16.27 -4.30 3.06
C HIS A 78 -17.36 -3.34 2.58
N TYR A 79 -17.06 -2.06 2.42
CA TYR A 79 -18.07 -1.05 2.14
C TYR A 79 -17.75 -0.21 0.91
N SER A 80 -18.78 0.18 0.18
CA SER A 80 -18.68 1.23 -0.83
C SER A 80 -18.59 2.62 -0.20
N VAL A 81 -18.32 3.64 -1.00
CA VAL A 81 -18.34 5.05 -0.53
C VAL A 81 -19.69 5.44 0.06
N SER A 82 -20.79 4.89 -0.47
CA SER A 82 -22.15 5.10 0.08
C SER A 82 -22.43 4.28 1.34
N LYS A 83 -21.40 3.69 1.94
CA LYS A 83 -21.46 2.84 3.14
C LYS A 83 -22.36 1.61 3.00
N LYS A 84 -22.59 1.16 1.76
CA LYS A 84 -23.28 -0.10 1.48
C LYS A 84 -22.30 -1.25 1.54
N ARG A 85 -22.69 -2.33 2.24
CA ARG A 85 -21.87 -3.52 2.32
C ARG A 85 -21.73 -4.19 0.96
N ARG A 86 -20.50 -4.55 0.61
CA ARG A 86 -20.22 -5.30 -0.63
C ARG A 86 -20.67 -6.75 -0.44
N GLN A 87 -20.99 -7.39 -1.56
CA GLN A 87 -21.49 -8.78 -1.55
C GLN A 87 -20.37 -9.82 -1.63
N GLN A 88 -19.19 -9.42 -2.08
CA GLN A 88 -18.04 -10.30 -2.28
C GLN A 88 -16.80 -9.77 -1.61
N ASP A 89 -15.96 -10.69 -1.14
CA ASP A 89 -14.62 -10.45 -0.64
C ASP A 89 -13.64 -11.32 -1.42
N SER A 90 -12.86 -10.71 -2.31
CA SER A 90 -11.91 -11.42 -3.18
C SER A 90 -10.77 -12.10 -2.43
N TYR A 91 -10.57 -11.77 -1.17
CA TYR A 91 -9.51 -12.31 -0.31
C TYR A 91 -10.02 -13.44 0.62
N THR A 92 -11.20 -13.93 0.37
CA THR A 92 -11.86 -14.99 1.15
C THR A 92 -12.10 -16.20 0.25
N PRO A 93 -12.03 -17.44 0.77
CA PRO A 93 -12.33 -18.64 -0.02
C PRO A 93 -13.72 -18.56 -0.65
N GLY A 94 -13.79 -18.80 -1.97
CA GLY A 94 -15.02 -18.68 -2.74
C GLY A 94 -15.60 -17.26 -2.87
N GLY A 95 -14.88 -16.25 -2.42
CA GLY A 95 -15.34 -14.84 -2.47
C GLY A 95 -16.44 -14.50 -1.46
N VAL A 96 -16.65 -15.30 -0.44
CA VAL A 96 -17.74 -15.13 0.54
C VAL A 96 -17.47 -13.96 1.48
N MET A 97 -18.40 -13.00 1.51
CA MET A 97 -18.34 -11.86 2.43
C MET A 97 -18.71 -12.28 3.87
N GLY A 98 -18.03 -11.72 4.86
CA GLY A 98 -18.39 -11.82 6.28
C GLY A 98 -17.46 -12.64 7.15
N LYS A 99 -16.45 -13.31 6.59
CA LYS A 99 -15.44 -14.03 7.38
C LYS A 99 -14.47 -13.08 8.08
N ARG A 100 -14.16 -11.95 7.47
CA ARG A 100 -13.34 -10.91 8.08
C ARG A 100 -14.25 -9.95 8.85
N PRO A 101 -13.93 -9.58 10.10
CA PRO A 101 -14.67 -8.56 10.83
C PRO A 101 -14.38 -7.16 10.29
N ASP A 102 -15.31 -6.24 10.54
CA ASP A 102 -15.04 -4.81 10.40
C ASP A 102 -13.94 -4.39 11.38
N TYR A 103 -13.09 -3.45 11.01
CA TYR A 103 -11.93 -3.04 11.83
C TYR A 103 -11.09 -4.25 12.26
N ALA A 104 -10.76 -5.10 11.34
CA ALA A 104 -10.21 -6.43 11.61
C ALA A 104 -8.98 -6.43 12.53
N ALA A 105 -8.05 -5.50 12.33
CA ALA A 105 -6.85 -5.43 13.18
C ALA A 105 -7.18 -5.14 14.65
N VAL A 106 -8.15 -4.26 14.92
CA VAL A 106 -8.64 -3.97 16.26
C VAL A 106 -9.32 -5.19 16.86
N VAL A 107 -10.23 -5.82 16.11
CA VAL A 107 -10.98 -7.00 16.58
C VAL A 107 -10.05 -8.15 16.90
N TYR A 108 -9.11 -8.47 16.03
CA TYR A 108 -8.15 -9.56 16.26
C TYR A 108 -7.21 -9.27 17.44
N GLY A 109 -6.73 -8.03 17.57
CA GLY A 109 -5.90 -7.65 18.71
C GLY A 109 -6.62 -7.84 20.04
N ASN A 110 -7.87 -7.39 20.13
CA ASN A 110 -8.69 -7.57 21.32
C ASN A 110 -9.05 -9.04 21.57
N LEU A 111 -9.32 -9.80 20.53
CA LEU A 111 -9.60 -11.25 20.64
C LEU A 111 -8.41 -12.00 21.25
N ILE A 112 -7.19 -11.72 20.79
CA ILE A 112 -5.96 -12.29 21.34
C ILE A 112 -5.78 -11.88 22.80
N ARG A 113 -5.99 -10.61 23.12
CA ARG A 113 -5.78 -10.06 24.46
C ARG A 113 -6.76 -10.63 25.50
N GLN A 114 -7.92 -11.11 25.09
CA GLN A 114 -8.85 -11.79 25.97
C GLN A 114 -8.26 -13.08 26.58
N THR A 115 -7.52 -13.84 25.79
CA THR A 115 -6.89 -15.10 26.21
C THR A 115 -5.47 -14.85 26.74
N TYR A 116 -4.65 -14.11 26.01
CA TYR A 116 -3.23 -13.90 26.29
C TYR A 116 -2.99 -12.48 26.79
N LYS A 117 -2.98 -12.30 28.11
CA LYS A 117 -2.95 -10.98 28.78
C LYS A 117 -1.61 -10.25 28.62
N LYS A 118 -0.51 -10.97 28.47
CA LYS A 118 0.86 -10.40 28.48
C LYS A 118 1.67 -10.70 27.23
N THR A 119 1.22 -11.60 26.39
CA THR A 119 1.93 -11.97 25.16
C THR A 119 2.03 -10.76 24.23
N PRO A 120 3.20 -10.47 23.65
CA PRO A 120 3.35 -9.37 22.72
C PRO A 120 2.40 -9.47 21.53
N ILE A 121 1.81 -8.36 21.16
CA ILE A 121 0.95 -8.22 19.95
C ILE A 121 1.50 -7.08 19.10
N ILE A 122 1.88 -7.41 17.87
CA ILE A 122 2.43 -6.47 16.89
C ILE A 122 1.46 -6.37 15.72
N LEU A 123 0.94 -5.17 15.48
CA LEU A 123 0.09 -4.91 14.31
C LEU A 123 0.95 -4.54 13.10
N GLY A 124 0.50 -4.91 11.92
CA GLY A 124 1.10 -4.52 10.65
C GLY A 124 0.06 -4.43 9.53
N GLY A 125 0.54 -4.17 8.31
CA GLY A 125 -0.30 -4.02 7.14
C GLY A 125 -0.92 -2.63 6.99
N ILE A 126 -1.63 -2.42 5.87
CA ILE A 126 -2.13 -1.10 5.50
C ILE A 126 -3.13 -0.52 6.51
N GLU A 127 -4.02 -1.33 7.05
CA GLU A 127 -5.03 -0.87 8.02
C GLU A 127 -4.38 -0.25 9.25
N ALA A 128 -3.38 -0.93 9.82
CA ALA A 128 -2.63 -0.42 10.96
C ALA A 128 -1.76 0.79 10.58
N SER A 129 -1.11 0.78 9.43
CA SER A 129 -0.32 1.91 8.93
C SER A 129 -1.13 3.20 8.85
N LEU A 130 -2.33 3.14 8.30
CA LEU A 130 -3.17 4.31 8.09
C LEU A 130 -3.84 4.81 9.38
N ARG A 131 -3.85 3.99 10.43
CA ARG A 131 -4.48 4.29 11.73
C ARG A 131 -3.47 4.40 12.87
N ARG A 132 -2.19 4.52 12.57
CA ARG A 132 -1.10 4.51 13.56
C ARG A 132 -1.11 5.68 14.54
N LEU A 133 -1.65 6.82 14.13
CA LEU A 133 -1.91 7.99 14.97
C LEU A 133 -3.39 8.36 14.91
N ALA A 134 -3.79 9.45 15.57
CA ALA A 134 -5.16 9.95 15.47
C ALA A 134 -5.54 10.19 14.01
N HIS A 135 -6.73 9.73 13.63
CA HIS A 135 -7.19 9.73 12.25
C HIS A 135 -8.70 9.91 12.17
N TYR A 136 -9.17 10.53 11.09
CA TYR A 136 -10.60 10.58 10.80
C TYR A 136 -11.07 9.25 10.22
N ASP A 137 -12.08 8.68 10.87
CA ASP A 137 -12.76 7.46 10.42
C ASP A 137 -14.07 7.81 9.71
N TYR A 138 -14.10 7.61 8.42
CA TYR A 138 -15.24 7.96 7.56
C TYR A 138 -16.53 7.23 7.95
N TRP A 139 -16.42 5.94 8.29
CA TRP A 139 -17.60 5.09 8.57
C TRP A 139 -18.32 5.47 9.85
N SER A 140 -17.60 5.81 10.89
CA SER A 140 -18.16 6.32 12.16
C SER A 140 -18.31 7.84 12.20
N ASN A 141 -17.74 8.55 11.21
CA ASN A 141 -17.69 10.01 11.15
C ASN A 141 -17.09 10.66 12.40
N GLN A 142 -16.00 10.09 12.89
CA GLN A 142 -15.34 10.52 14.13
C GLN A 142 -13.82 10.56 13.97
N LEU A 143 -13.18 11.44 14.73
CA LEU A 143 -11.74 11.37 14.95
C LEU A 143 -11.47 10.25 15.96
N LYS A 144 -10.78 9.20 15.52
CA LYS A 144 -10.37 8.08 16.36
C LYS A 144 -8.92 8.25 16.80
N ARG A 145 -8.61 7.68 17.95
CA ARG A 145 -7.25 7.61 18.48
C ARG A 145 -6.42 6.55 17.76
N SER A 146 -5.12 6.53 18.02
CA SER A 146 -4.22 5.53 17.46
C SER A 146 -4.78 4.11 17.61
N ILE A 147 -4.69 3.33 16.54
CA ILE A 147 -5.07 1.91 16.54
C ILE A 147 -4.31 1.11 17.62
N LEU A 148 -3.11 1.54 17.98
CA LEU A 148 -2.31 0.93 19.03
C LEU A 148 -3.05 0.87 20.37
N LEU A 149 -3.85 1.90 20.68
CA LEU A 149 -4.62 1.97 21.91
C LEU A 149 -5.91 1.17 21.84
N ASP A 150 -6.61 1.18 20.70
CA ASP A 150 -7.91 0.54 20.55
C ASP A 150 -7.82 -0.98 20.36
N SER A 151 -6.70 -1.48 19.89
CA SER A 151 -6.49 -2.91 19.57
C SER A 151 -5.97 -3.75 20.74
N GLY A 152 -5.53 -3.12 21.82
CA GLY A 152 -4.80 -3.83 22.89
C GLY A 152 -3.40 -4.30 22.50
N ALA A 153 -2.88 -3.87 21.33
CA ALA A 153 -1.55 -4.21 20.88
C ALA A 153 -0.45 -3.44 21.61
N ASP A 154 0.77 -3.94 21.50
CA ASP A 154 1.95 -3.36 22.13
C ASP A 154 2.77 -2.50 21.18
N LEU A 155 2.74 -2.83 19.90
CA LEU A 155 3.58 -2.20 18.87
C LEU A 155 2.87 -2.25 17.52
N VAL A 156 3.09 -1.21 16.70
CA VAL A 156 2.71 -1.20 15.28
C VAL A 156 3.98 -1.14 14.44
N SER A 157 4.11 -2.08 13.49
CA SER A 157 5.07 -1.99 12.41
C SER A 157 4.36 -1.43 11.20
N TYR A 158 4.61 -0.15 10.87
CA TYR A 158 3.92 0.52 9.78
C TYR A 158 4.78 0.57 8.50
N GLY A 159 4.12 0.78 7.38
CA GLY A 159 4.77 0.81 6.08
C GLY A 159 5.19 -0.57 5.59
N MET A 160 6.27 -0.62 4.81
CA MET A 160 6.87 -1.87 4.36
C MET A 160 7.72 -2.46 5.50
N GLY A 161 7.21 -3.52 6.11
CA GLY A 161 7.65 -3.98 7.41
C GLY A 161 8.85 -4.94 7.46
N GLU A 162 9.51 -5.24 6.34
CA GLU A 162 10.55 -6.28 6.30
C GLU A 162 11.70 -6.01 7.27
N ARG A 163 12.21 -4.77 7.32
CA ARG A 163 13.30 -4.42 8.26
C ARG A 163 12.83 -4.42 9.70
N SER A 164 11.75 -3.70 9.98
CA SER A 164 11.27 -3.51 11.34
C SER A 164 10.83 -4.82 11.98
N ILE A 165 10.19 -5.72 11.23
CA ILE A 165 9.73 -6.98 11.79
C ILE A 165 10.88 -7.91 12.20
N ILE A 166 11.96 -7.93 11.43
CA ILE A 166 13.15 -8.72 11.79
C ILE A 166 13.86 -8.12 13.00
N GLU A 167 14.02 -6.80 13.05
CA GLU A 167 14.59 -6.13 14.21
C GLU A 167 13.77 -6.37 15.49
N ILE A 168 12.43 -6.31 15.38
CA ILE A 168 11.52 -6.64 16.50
C ILE A 168 11.70 -8.10 16.92
N ALA A 169 11.71 -9.03 15.97
CA ALA A 169 11.85 -10.45 16.23
C ALA A 169 13.18 -10.77 16.93
N GLU A 170 14.27 -10.20 16.45
CA GLU A 170 15.60 -10.36 17.05
C GLU A 170 15.69 -9.76 18.45
N ALA A 171 15.08 -8.60 18.68
CA ALA A 171 15.02 -7.95 19.99
C ALA A 171 14.26 -8.81 21.01
N LEU A 172 13.09 -9.35 20.61
CA LEU A 172 12.31 -10.26 21.46
C LEU A 172 13.05 -11.57 21.73
N ASP A 173 13.70 -12.12 20.72
CA ASP A 173 14.50 -13.36 20.85
C ASP A 173 15.70 -13.17 21.76
N ALA A 174 16.29 -11.98 21.79
CA ALA A 174 17.36 -11.59 22.70
C ALA A 174 16.86 -11.34 24.15
N GLY A 175 15.56 -11.44 24.40
CA GLY A 175 14.96 -11.33 25.72
C GLY A 175 14.51 -9.93 26.13
N LEU A 176 14.46 -8.96 25.20
CA LEU A 176 13.88 -7.64 25.50
C LEU A 176 12.38 -7.76 25.74
N ASP A 177 11.89 -7.00 26.73
CA ASP A 177 10.45 -6.82 26.90
C ASP A 177 9.91 -5.94 25.78
N ILE A 178 8.73 -6.29 25.24
CA ILE A 178 8.12 -5.53 24.13
C ILE A 178 7.93 -4.05 24.47
N LYS A 179 7.65 -3.70 25.72
CA LYS A 179 7.51 -2.31 26.16
C LYS A 179 8.79 -1.49 26.08
N ASP A 180 9.96 -2.14 26.05
CA ASP A 180 11.27 -1.51 25.94
C ASP A 180 11.73 -1.37 24.47
N ILE A 181 11.01 -1.97 23.54
CA ILE A 181 11.24 -1.83 22.09
C ILE A 181 10.58 -0.55 21.61
N THR A 182 11.24 0.58 21.85
CA THR A 182 10.72 1.94 21.57
C THR A 182 11.53 2.69 20.52
N TYR A 183 12.53 2.06 19.93
CA TYR A 183 13.62 2.70 19.17
C TYR A 183 13.72 2.27 17.70
N ILE A 184 12.92 1.28 17.27
CA ILE A 184 13.04 0.70 15.93
C ILE A 184 12.33 1.62 14.92
N ASP A 185 13.03 2.00 13.85
CA ASP A 185 12.45 2.76 12.75
C ASP A 185 11.29 1.97 12.10
N GLY A 186 10.27 2.68 11.66
CA GLY A 186 9.06 2.06 11.10
C GLY A 186 8.11 1.51 12.13
N THR A 187 8.24 1.89 13.41
CA THR A 187 7.35 1.42 14.48
C THR A 187 6.63 2.56 15.18
N VAL A 188 5.51 2.21 15.80
CA VAL A 188 4.77 3.07 16.72
C VAL A 188 4.62 2.34 18.05
N CYS A 189 5.04 2.97 19.12
CA CYS A 189 4.99 2.44 20.48
C CYS A 189 4.21 3.37 21.41
N LYS A 190 3.98 2.92 22.63
CA LYS A 190 3.36 3.73 23.68
C LYS A 190 4.26 3.81 24.90
N VAL A 191 4.35 4.98 25.50
CA VAL A 191 5.18 5.25 26.68
C VAL A 191 4.40 6.02 27.72
N LYS A 192 4.81 5.89 28.99
CA LYS A 192 4.16 6.56 30.12
C LYS A 192 4.68 7.97 30.36
N ASN A 193 5.92 8.24 29.94
CA ASN A 193 6.58 9.54 30.05
C ASN A 193 7.55 9.73 28.87
N LEU A 194 8.07 10.93 28.72
CA LEU A 194 8.94 11.28 27.61
C LEU A 194 10.44 11.32 28.00
N ASP A 195 10.81 10.77 29.16
CA ASP A 195 12.19 10.87 29.68
C ASP A 195 13.23 10.22 28.77
N SER A 196 12.82 9.18 28.04
CA SER A 196 13.66 8.45 27.08
C SER A 196 13.36 8.77 25.60
N VAL A 197 12.52 9.78 25.35
CA VAL A 197 12.12 10.16 23.98
C VAL A 197 12.89 11.42 23.58
N TYR A 198 13.87 11.25 22.70
CA TYR A 198 14.75 12.34 22.25
C TYR A 198 14.45 12.74 20.81
N ASP A 199 14.77 13.96 20.46
CA ASP A 199 14.67 14.52 19.11
C ASP A 199 13.29 14.29 18.47
N ALA A 200 12.25 14.58 19.24
CA ALA A 200 10.86 14.35 18.85
C ALA A 200 10.10 15.66 18.66
N GLU A 201 9.16 15.62 17.73
CA GLU A 201 8.18 16.68 17.52
C GLU A 201 6.88 16.28 18.24
N ILE A 202 6.40 17.14 19.15
CA ILE A 202 5.19 16.89 19.91
C ILE A 202 4.01 17.44 19.11
N LEU A 203 3.07 16.55 18.77
CA LEU A 203 1.83 16.88 18.08
C LEU A 203 0.80 17.44 19.04
N GLU A 204 -0.29 17.96 18.51
CA GLU A 204 -1.43 18.40 19.28
C GLU A 204 -2.03 17.24 20.10
N PRO A 205 -2.44 17.46 21.36
CA PRO A 205 -3.08 16.42 22.17
C PRO A 205 -4.40 15.93 21.54
N TYR A 206 -4.62 14.62 21.60
CA TYR A 206 -5.81 13.99 21.01
C TYR A 206 -7.13 14.62 21.48
N GLU A 207 -7.27 14.87 22.78
CA GLU A 207 -8.51 15.43 23.35
C GLU A 207 -8.79 16.86 22.86
N GLU A 208 -7.75 17.62 22.50
CA GLU A 208 -7.89 18.95 21.91
C GLU A 208 -8.28 18.86 20.42
N MET A 209 -7.65 17.94 19.68
CA MET A 209 -7.99 17.70 18.28
C MET A 209 -9.44 17.25 18.08
N LYS A 210 -10.02 16.52 19.04
CA LYS A 210 -11.44 16.14 19.01
C LYS A 210 -12.40 17.33 19.09
N LYS A 211 -11.96 18.39 19.74
CA LYS A 211 -12.76 19.61 19.94
C LYS A 211 -12.58 20.62 18.82
N ASP A 212 -11.41 20.61 18.19
CA ASP A 212 -11.04 21.57 17.14
C ASP A 212 -10.43 20.87 15.93
N LYS A 213 -11.17 20.86 14.83
CA LYS A 213 -10.74 20.27 13.56
C LYS A 213 -9.49 20.93 12.98
N LEU A 214 -9.26 22.22 13.26
CA LEU A 214 -8.08 22.91 12.76
C LEU A 214 -6.80 22.43 13.48
N LEU A 215 -6.91 22.05 14.75
CA LEU A 215 -5.79 21.41 15.46
C LEU A 215 -5.48 20.03 14.85
N TYR A 216 -6.51 19.29 14.46
CA TYR A 216 -6.27 18.04 13.72
C TYR A 216 -5.60 18.28 12.36
N ALA A 217 -6.03 19.28 11.59
CA ALA A 217 -5.41 19.63 10.31
C ALA A 217 -3.93 19.97 10.50
N LYS A 218 -3.60 20.73 11.54
CA LYS A 218 -2.22 21.11 11.88
C LYS A 218 -1.38 19.88 12.27
N SER A 219 -1.91 19.00 13.12
CA SER A 219 -1.25 17.74 13.48
C SER A 219 -1.02 16.86 12.26
N PHE A 220 -2.03 16.71 11.39
CA PHE A 220 -1.92 15.91 10.18
C PHE A 220 -0.85 16.47 9.22
N TYR A 221 -0.77 17.78 9.04
CA TYR A 221 0.28 18.38 8.20
C TYR A 221 1.68 18.05 8.71
N ARG A 222 1.88 18.07 10.03
CA ARG A 222 3.15 17.68 10.65
C ARG A 222 3.46 16.20 10.43
N GLN A 223 2.45 15.32 10.47
CA GLN A 223 2.60 13.92 10.10
C GLN A 223 3.01 13.78 8.63
N TYR A 224 2.33 14.51 7.74
CA TYR A 224 2.65 14.52 6.31
C TYR A 224 4.09 14.94 6.01
N CYS A 225 4.59 15.97 6.69
CA CYS A 225 5.96 16.46 6.56
C CYS A 225 7.01 15.45 7.06
N ASN A 226 6.62 14.47 7.85
CA ASN A 226 7.52 13.48 8.46
C ASN A 226 7.35 12.06 7.89
N THR A 227 6.93 11.94 6.63
CA THR A 227 6.77 10.65 5.94
C THR A 227 8.04 10.15 5.25
N ASP A 228 9.11 10.92 5.27
CA ASP A 228 10.37 10.57 4.60
C ASP A 228 11.32 9.85 5.56
N PRO A 229 11.96 8.74 5.15
CA PRO A 229 12.84 7.96 6.02
C PRO A 229 14.19 8.60 6.31
N PHE A 230 14.62 9.64 5.55
CA PHE A 230 15.89 10.31 5.74
C PHE A 230 15.76 11.60 6.54
N SER A 231 14.64 12.31 6.42
CA SER A 231 14.41 13.60 7.05
C SER A 231 13.27 13.60 8.08
N GLY A 232 12.49 12.52 8.15
CA GLY A 232 11.38 12.40 9.09
C GLY A 232 11.86 12.35 10.53
N LYS A 233 11.14 13.06 11.40
CA LYS A 233 11.38 13.08 12.83
C LYS A 233 10.52 12.07 13.57
N ARG A 234 10.90 11.76 14.79
CA ARG A 234 10.02 11.08 15.75
C ARG A 234 8.86 12.01 16.10
N LEU A 235 7.64 11.45 16.14
CA LEU A 235 6.43 12.19 16.48
C LEU A 235 5.84 11.66 17.77
N VAL A 236 5.42 12.55 18.65
CA VAL A 236 4.75 12.21 19.93
C VAL A 236 3.34 12.75 19.90
N GLU A 237 2.36 11.88 20.09
CA GLU A 237 0.95 12.24 20.20
C GLU A 237 0.47 12.04 21.63
N PRO A 238 0.21 13.14 22.38
CA PRO A 238 -0.23 13.06 23.77
C PRO A 238 -1.69 12.61 23.89
N TYR A 239 -1.96 11.70 24.84
CA TYR A 239 -3.31 11.25 25.21
C TYR A 239 -3.67 11.61 26.66
N SER A 240 -2.70 11.60 27.54
CA SER A 240 -2.81 12.04 28.93
C SER A 240 -1.41 12.33 29.48
N ASP A 241 -1.33 12.75 30.74
CA ASP A 241 -0.04 12.98 31.42
C ASP A 241 0.81 11.70 31.58
N HIS A 242 0.20 10.54 31.39
CA HIS A 242 0.85 9.24 31.57
C HIS A 242 0.66 8.30 30.36
N LEU A 243 0.26 8.84 29.21
CA LEU A 243 0.06 8.05 27.99
C LEU A 243 0.40 8.86 26.75
N TYR A 244 1.45 8.45 26.06
CA TYR A 244 1.91 9.02 24.82
C TYR A 244 2.08 7.93 23.76
N VAL A 245 1.65 8.19 22.55
CA VAL A 245 1.94 7.35 21.38
C VAL A 245 3.10 7.98 20.64
N VAL A 246 4.13 7.20 20.38
CA VAL A 246 5.38 7.66 19.76
C VAL A 246 5.56 6.95 18.42
N GLN A 247 5.55 7.71 17.34
CA GLN A 247 5.90 7.22 16.00
C GLN A 247 7.39 7.45 15.74
N ASN A 248 8.15 6.38 15.60
CA ASN A 248 9.52 6.46 15.12
C ASN A 248 9.55 6.86 13.65
N PRO A 249 10.67 7.40 13.12
CA PRO A 249 10.79 7.69 11.69
C PRO A 249 10.50 6.44 10.84
N PRO A 250 10.07 6.62 9.58
CA PRO A 250 9.90 5.48 8.68
C PRO A 250 11.17 4.65 8.53
N ALA A 251 11.01 3.35 8.36
CA ALA A 251 12.15 2.46 8.06
C ALA A 251 12.83 2.90 6.75
N LYS A 252 14.14 2.74 6.69
CA LYS A 252 14.90 3.01 5.46
C LYS A 252 14.43 2.11 4.31
N PRO A 253 14.41 2.61 3.07
CA PRO A 253 14.08 1.79 1.91
C PRO A 253 14.97 0.56 1.84
N LEU A 254 14.42 -0.55 1.36
CA LEU A 254 15.22 -1.72 1.02
C LEU A 254 16.15 -1.39 -0.14
N THR A 255 17.36 -1.91 -0.09
CA THR A 255 18.25 -1.92 -1.24
C THR A 255 17.69 -2.83 -2.33
N GLN A 256 18.19 -2.70 -3.56
CA GLN A 256 17.78 -3.59 -4.65
C GLN A 256 18.05 -5.06 -4.32
N GLN A 257 19.21 -5.37 -3.72
CA GLN A 257 19.53 -6.73 -3.32
C GLN A 257 18.56 -7.27 -2.25
N GLU A 258 18.21 -6.45 -1.27
CA GLU A 258 17.23 -6.83 -0.25
C GLU A 258 15.84 -7.06 -0.86
N MET A 259 15.44 -6.22 -1.83
CA MET A 259 14.21 -6.44 -2.59
C MET A 259 14.26 -7.78 -3.34
N ASP A 260 15.36 -8.05 -4.03
CA ASP A 260 15.54 -9.31 -4.77
C ASP A 260 15.49 -10.52 -3.83
N ASP A 261 16.11 -10.45 -2.67
CA ASP A 261 16.11 -11.51 -1.66
C ASP A 261 14.70 -11.80 -1.14
N VAL A 262 13.89 -10.76 -0.90
CA VAL A 262 12.50 -10.92 -0.48
C VAL A 262 11.66 -11.64 -1.54
N TYR A 263 11.83 -11.29 -2.80
CA TYR A 263 11.07 -11.92 -3.89
C TYR A 263 11.62 -13.29 -4.31
N ALA A 264 12.81 -13.66 -3.87
CA ALA A 264 13.40 -14.97 -4.07
C ALA A 264 13.02 -15.99 -2.99
N LEU A 265 12.26 -15.62 -1.96
CA LEU A 265 11.79 -16.54 -0.93
C LEU A 265 10.92 -17.66 -1.56
N PRO A 266 10.84 -18.84 -0.91
CA PRO A 266 10.24 -20.02 -1.54
C PRO A 266 8.71 -20.02 -1.50
N TYR A 267 8.07 -19.06 -2.15
CA TYR A 267 6.62 -18.97 -2.26
C TYR A 267 6.05 -20.13 -3.10
N MET A 268 4.94 -20.73 -2.63
CA MET A 268 4.20 -21.73 -3.40
C MET A 268 3.39 -21.14 -4.56
N ARG A 269 3.22 -19.82 -4.60
CA ARG A 269 2.56 -19.02 -5.64
C ARG A 269 1.09 -19.35 -5.88
N THR A 270 0.43 -19.83 -4.86
CA THR A 270 -1.00 -20.15 -4.88
C THR A 270 -1.59 -20.07 -3.48
N TYR A 271 -2.92 -20.19 -3.39
CA TYR A 271 -3.63 -20.28 -2.12
C TYR A 271 -3.40 -21.65 -1.45
N HIS A 272 -3.66 -21.71 -0.15
CA HIS A 272 -3.55 -22.96 0.60
C HIS A 272 -4.51 -24.03 0.05
N PRO A 273 -4.07 -25.31 -0.08
CA PRO A 273 -4.89 -26.38 -0.68
C PRO A 273 -6.25 -26.59 -0.02
N SER A 274 -6.39 -26.28 1.26
CA SER A 274 -7.67 -26.41 1.99
C SER A 274 -8.80 -25.55 1.41
N TYR A 275 -8.49 -24.55 0.59
CA TYR A 275 -9.49 -23.67 -0.03
C TYR A 275 -10.01 -24.18 -1.39
N GLU A 276 -9.44 -25.26 -1.90
CA GLU A 276 -9.80 -25.80 -3.22
C GLU A 276 -11.28 -26.17 -3.31
N THR A 277 -11.82 -26.79 -2.28
CA THR A 277 -13.24 -27.18 -2.21
C THR A 277 -14.20 -26.01 -2.21
N ALA A 278 -13.76 -24.84 -1.77
CA ALA A 278 -14.54 -23.60 -1.80
C ALA A 278 -14.38 -22.82 -3.12
N GLY A 279 -13.61 -23.36 -4.09
CA GLY A 279 -13.31 -22.69 -5.36
C GLY A 279 -12.09 -21.77 -5.34
N GLY A 280 -11.21 -21.93 -4.34
CA GLY A 280 -9.99 -21.14 -4.18
C GLY A 280 -10.24 -19.73 -3.65
N VAL A 281 -9.25 -18.87 -3.82
CA VAL A 281 -9.28 -17.44 -3.40
C VAL A 281 -9.28 -16.58 -4.66
N PRO A 282 -10.35 -15.82 -4.94
CA PRO A 282 -10.49 -15.08 -6.20
C PRO A 282 -9.34 -14.13 -6.52
N ALA A 283 -8.74 -13.51 -5.52
CA ALA A 283 -7.64 -12.55 -5.68
C ALA A 283 -6.42 -13.13 -6.43
N ILE A 284 -6.22 -14.46 -6.42
CA ILE A 284 -5.08 -15.10 -7.11
C ILE A 284 -5.10 -14.86 -8.62
N ARG A 285 -6.28 -14.72 -9.22
CA ARG A 285 -6.45 -14.60 -10.67
C ARG A 285 -5.73 -13.38 -11.26
N GLU A 286 -5.71 -12.28 -10.50
CA GLU A 286 -5.11 -11.02 -10.96
C GLU A 286 -3.59 -11.00 -10.80
N ILE A 287 -3.04 -11.82 -9.90
CA ILE A 287 -1.64 -11.69 -9.48
C ILE A 287 -0.76 -12.88 -9.82
N LYS A 288 -1.33 -14.04 -10.13
CA LYS A 288 -0.59 -15.30 -10.27
C LYS A 288 0.57 -15.19 -11.28
N PHE A 289 0.30 -14.58 -12.42
CA PHE A 289 1.26 -14.37 -13.50
C PHE A 289 1.57 -12.89 -13.71
N SER A 290 1.71 -12.17 -12.62
CA SER A 290 2.10 -10.76 -12.60
C SER A 290 3.39 -10.58 -11.81
N LEU A 291 4.19 -9.58 -12.20
CA LEU A 291 5.45 -9.25 -11.57
C LEU A 291 5.34 -7.90 -10.87
N ILE A 292 5.65 -7.86 -9.58
CA ILE A 292 5.82 -6.61 -8.85
C ILE A 292 7.26 -6.16 -9.06
N SER A 293 7.46 -5.06 -9.76
CA SER A 293 8.78 -4.57 -10.13
C SER A 293 9.33 -3.49 -9.20
N ASN A 294 8.46 -2.79 -8.50
CA ASN A 294 8.82 -1.65 -7.65
C ASN A 294 7.80 -1.42 -6.55
N ARG A 295 8.22 -0.66 -5.54
CA ARG A 295 7.41 -0.13 -4.44
C ARG A 295 7.65 1.36 -4.29
N GLY A 296 6.74 2.04 -3.59
CA GLY A 296 6.78 3.48 -3.41
C GLY A 296 6.21 4.25 -4.60
N CYS A 297 5.91 5.52 -4.38
CA CYS A 297 5.37 6.39 -5.43
C CYS A 297 5.69 7.85 -5.13
N PHE A 298 6.44 8.52 -6.00
CA PHE A 298 6.72 9.96 -5.85
C PHE A 298 5.65 10.86 -6.47
N GLY A 299 4.52 10.30 -6.91
CA GLY A 299 3.39 11.06 -7.45
C GLY A 299 2.77 12.02 -6.44
N GLY A 300 2.68 11.62 -5.18
CA GLY A 300 2.24 12.49 -4.10
C GLY A 300 0.79 12.98 -4.21
N CYS A 301 -0.09 12.22 -4.88
CA CYS A 301 -1.50 12.57 -5.02
C CYS A 301 -2.17 12.69 -3.66
N SER A 302 -2.96 13.76 -3.46
CA SER A 302 -3.53 14.10 -2.16
C SER A 302 -4.49 13.06 -1.58
N PHE A 303 -5.16 12.30 -2.43
CA PHE A 303 -6.13 11.27 -2.05
C PHE A 303 -5.50 9.89 -1.83
N CYS A 304 -4.21 9.72 -2.16
CA CYS A 304 -3.57 8.40 -2.20
C CYS A 304 -2.88 8.05 -0.88
N ALA A 305 -3.24 6.89 -0.32
CA ALA A 305 -2.65 6.38 0.91
C ALA A 305 -1.20 5.88 0.78
N LEU A 306 -0.70 5.71 -0.44
CA LEU A 306 0.64 5.16 -0.67
C LEU A 306 1.76 5.99 -0.05
N THR A 307 1.62 7.30 0.01
CA THR A 307 2.58 8.18 0.67
C THR A 307 2.80 7.79 2.13
N PHE A 308 1.74 7.42 2.84
CA PHE A 308 1.78 7.05 4.26
C PHE A 308 2.13 5.57 4.50
N HIS A 309 1.93 4.71 3.50
CA HIS A 309 2.17 3.28 3.64
C HIS A 309 3.48 2.84 2.97
N GLN A 310 3.68 3.12 1.69
CA GLN A 310 4.89 2.70 0.97
C GLN A 310 5.97 3.79 0.89
N GLY A 311 5.59 5.05 1.12
CA GLY A 311 6.50 6.17 1.00
C GLY A 311 6.69 6.68 -0.43
N ARG A 312 7.53 7.70 -0.57
CA ARG A 312 7.75 8.43 -1.82
C ARG A 312 9.07 8.07 -2.53
N ILE A 313 9.88 7.23 -1.92
CA ILE A 313 11.15 6.78 -2.50
C ILE A 313 10.92 5.43 -3.17
N ILE A 314 11.31 5.34 -4.43
CA ILE A 314 11.14 4.13 -5.21
C ILE A 314 12.15 3.07 -4.77
N GLN A 315 11.66 1.86 -4.52
CA GLN A 315 12.43 0.65 -4.26
C GLN A 315 12.20 -0.32 -5.41
N THR A 316 13.24 -0.81 -6.03
CA THR A 316 13.13 -1.65 -7.24
C THR A 316 13.76 -3.02 -7.08
N ARG A 317 13.21 -3.97 -7.79
CA ARG A 317 13.86 -5.25 -8.06
C ARG A 317 14.79 -5.14 -9.27
N SER A 318 15.85 -5.92 -9.29
CA SER A 318 16.73 -6.01 -10.45
C SER A 318 16.02 -6.69 -11.65
N LYS A 319 16.54 -6.46 -12.84
CA LYS A 319 16.11 -7.19 -14.04
C LYS A 319 16.26 -8.70 -13.85
N GLU A 320 17.37 -9.13 -13.31
CA GLU A 320 17.69 -10.55 -13.05
C GLU A 320 16.65 -11.21 -12.15
N SER A 321 16.22 -10.52 -11.10
CA SER A 321 15.18 -10.99 -10.19
C SER A 321 13.83 -11.16 -10.91
N LEU A 322 13.44 -10.19 -11.71
CA LEU A 322 12.19 -10.23 -12.48
C LEU A 322 12.20 -11.35 -13.54
N ILE A 323 13.31 -11.51 -14.24
CA ILE A 323 13.48 -12.57 -15.24
C ILE A 323 13.46 -13.95 -14.58
N ALA A 324 14.12 -14.11 -13.44
CA ALA A 324 14.14 -15.36 -12.71
C ALA A 324 12.72 -15.80 -12.28
N GLU A 325 11.93 -14.87 -11.75
CA GLU A 325 10.54 -15.14 -11.39
C GLU A 325 9.69 -15.48 -12.64
N ALA A 326 9.80 -14.69 -13.70
CA ALA A 326 9.02 -14.90 -14.92
C ALA A 326 9.32 -16.25 -15.59
N LYS A 327 10.55 -16.74 -15.51
CA LYS A 327 10.94 -18.06 -16.04
C LYS A 327 10.25 -19.22 -15.36
N THR A 328 9.71 -19.05 -14.16
CA THR A 328 8.92 -20.07 -13.48
C THR A 328 7.49 -20.18 -14.01
N PHE A 329 6.98 -19.16 -14.68
CA PHE A 329 5.58 -19.13 -15.15
C PHE A 329 5.26 -20.23 -16.16
N PRO A 330 6.09 -20.47 -17.19
CA PRO A 330 5.81 -21.55 -18.18
C PRO A 330 5.78 -22.97 -17.57
N GLU A 331 6.32 -23.17 -16.37
CA GLU A 331 6.29 -24.44 -15.66
C GLU A 331 4.91 -24.72 -15.05
N ASP A 332 4.11 -23.69 -14.84
CA ASP A 332 2.73 -23.83 -14.33
C ASP A 332 1.78 -24.21 -15.46
N PRO A 333 1.02 -25.32 -15.33
CA PRO A 333 0.09 -25.76 -16.38
C PRO A 333 -1.06 -24.79 -16.68
N GLU A 334 -1.36 -23.88 -15.76
CA GLU A 334 -2.36 -22.83 -15.97
C GLU A 334 -1.86 -21.65 -16.80
N PHE A 335 -0.55 -21.54 -16.99
CA PHE A 335 0.04 -20.44 -17.74
C PHE A 335 -0.26 -20.54 -19.24
N LYS A 336 -0.88 -19.52 -19.81
CA LYS A 336 -1.30 -19.49 -21.22
C LYS A 336 -0.35 -18.66 -22.10
N GLY A 337 0.78 -18.25 -21.55
CA GLY A 337 1.79 -17.44 -22.23
C GLY A 337 1.67 -15.93 -22.01
N TYR A 338 0.78 -15.51 -21.12
CA TYR A 338 0.55 -14.08 -20.85
C TYR A 338 1.06 -13.68 -19.47
N ILE A 339 2.03 -12.77 -19.43
CA ILE A 339 2.39 -12.04 -18.22
C ILE A 339 1.39 -10.88 -18.13
N HIS A 340 0.58 -10.88 -17.07
CA HIS A 340 -0.56 -9.97 -16.96
C HIS A 340 -0.17 -8.57 -16.58
N ASP A 341 0.94 -8.40 -15.84
CA ASP A 341 1.44 -7.10 -15.43
C ASP A 341 2.94 -7.16 -15.09
N VAL A 342 3.63 -6.07 -15.32
CA VAL A 342 4.99 -5.80 -14.83
C VAL A 342 4.95 -4.40 -14.24
N GLY A 343 4.65 -4.32 -12.96
CA GLY A 343 4.30 -3.03 -12.39
C GLY A 343 4.48 -2.93 -10.89
N GLY A 344 3.74 -2.02 -10.33
CA GLY A 344 3.74 -1.64 -8.92
C GLY A 344 2.69 -0.57 -8.67
N PRO A 345 2.84 0.26 -7.64
CA PRO A 345 1.91 1.37 -7.40
C PRO A 345 1.79 2.32 -8.60
N THR A 346 2.88 2.49 -9.31
CA THR A 346 2.96 3.18 -10.61
C THR A 346 3.97 2.41 -11.47
N ALA A 347 3.51 1.82 -12.55
CA ALA A 347 4.30 0.86 -13.31
C ALA A 347 5.61 1.42 -13.85
N ASN A 348 5.59 2.64 -14.36
CA ASN A 348 6.76 3.26 -14.97
C ASN A 348 7.67 4.04 -13.99
N PHE A 349 7.47 3.88 -12.68
CA PHE A 349 8.37 4.41 -11.66
C PHE A 349 9.41 3.35 -11.27
N ARG A 350 10.51 3.30 -12.00
CA ARG A 350 11.56 2.28 -11.81
C ARG A 350 12.82 2.80 -11.11
N ALA A 351 12.86 4.09 -10.78
CA ALA A 351 14.00 4.71 -10.11
C ALA A 351 13.53 5.85 -9.20
N PRO A 352 14.33 6.24 -8.21
CA PRO A 352 14.09 7.48 -7.47
C PRO A 352 13.92 8.67 -8.42
N ALA A 353 13.06 9.62 -8.05
CA ALA A 353 12.73 10.76 -8.90
C ALA A 353 13.95 11.62 -9.28
N CYS A 354 14.95 11.68 -8.40
CA CYS A 354 16.19 12.42 -8.63
C CYS A 354 17.34 11.86 -7.77
N LYS A 355 18.57 12.20 -8.13
CA LYS A 355 19.79 11.78 -7.39
C LYS A 355 19.79 12.22 -5.93
N LYS A 356 19.12 13.34 -5.60
CA LYS A 356 19.03 13.85 -4.24
C LYS A 356 18.29 12.90 -3.29
N GLN A 357 17.27 12.22 -3.78
CA GLN A 357 16.42 11.35 -2.95
C GLN A 357 17.19 10.21 -2.26
N LEU A 358 18.21 9.67 -2.91
CA LEU A 358 19.02 8.59 -2.34
C LEU A 358 19.88 9.02 -1.15
N LYS A 359 20.18 10.32 -1.05
CA LYS A 359 21.05 10.85 0.01
C LYS A 359 20.29 11.63 1.07
N TYR A 360 19.30 12.42 0.64
CA TYR A 360 18.62 13.39 1.49
C TYR A 360 17.11 13.14 1.61
N GLY A 361 16.61 12.12 0.94
CA GLY A 361 15.19 11.78 0.92
C GLY A 361 14.36 12.66 -0.01
N ALA A 362 13.04 12.45 0.05
CA ALA A 362 12.05 13.21 -0.70
C ALA A 362 11.87 14.62 -0.10
N CYS A 363 11.60 15.60 -0.95
CA CYS A 363 11.32 16.96 -0.49
C CYS A 363 10.02 17.02 0.31
N THR A 364 10.03 17.68 1.48
CA THR A 364 8.84 17.82 2.33
C THR A 364 7.84 18.83 1.78
N ASN A 365 8.33 19.87 1.09
CA ASN A 365 7.54 21.02 0.61
C ASN A 365 7.31 21.03 -0.90
N LYS A 366 7.64 19.95 -1.61
CA LYS A 366 7.51 19.83 -3.06
C LYS A 366 7.07 18.44 -3.47
N GLN A 367 6.31 18.39 -4.56
CA GLN A 367 6.08 17.18 -5.32
C GLN A 367 6.97 17.15 -6.57
N CYS A 368 7.30 15.94 -7.05
CA CYS A 368 8.22 15.78 -8.18
C CYS A 368 7.57 16.08 -9.53
N LEU A 369 6.24 15.94 -9.61
CA LEU A 369 5.47 16.10 -10.86
C LEU A 369 4.43 17.22 -10.80
N PHE A 370 4.16 17.78 -9.63
CA PHE A 370 3.14 18.80 -9.43
C PHE A 370 3.75 20.10 -8.85
N PRO A 371 3.32 21.29 -9.27
CA PRO A 371 2.36 21.59 -10.35
C PRO A 371 2.93 21.33 -11.76
N LYS A 372 4.25 21.24 -11.86
CA LYS A 372 5.00 20.90 -13.09
C LYS A 372 6.16 19.98 -12.73
N PRO A 373 6.69 19.20 -13.67
CA PRO A 373 7.87 18.37 -13.42
C PRO A 373 9.01 19.19 -12.82
N CYS A 374 9.58 18.67 -11.73
CA CYS A 374 10.71 19.30 -11.04
C CYS A 374 11.93 19.37 -11.98
N LYS A 375 12.71 20.44 -11.90
CA LYS A 375 13.94 20.61 -12.71
C LYS A 375 14.96 19.48 -12.52
N ASN A 376 14.95 18.83 -11.36
CA ASN A 376 15.86 17.73 -11.04
C ASN A 376 15.26 16.35 -11.32
N LEU A 377 14.02 16.29 -11.82
CA LEU A 377 13.37 15.03 -12.15
C LEU A 377 14.17 14.32 -13.25
N ILE A 378 14.43 13.04 -13.03
CA ILE A 378 15.02 12.15 -14.03
C ILE A 378 13.87 11.33 -14.63
N ALA A 379 13.47 11.68 -15.84
CA ALA A 379 12.47 10.96 -16.60
C ALA A 379 13.16 10.11 -17.67
N ASP A 380 13.30 8.81 -17.38
CA ASP A 380 14.00 7.85 -18.25
C ASP A 380 13.34 6.47 -18.11
N HIS A 381 12.91 5.90 -19.23
CA HIS A 381 12.26 4.59 -19.30
C HIS A 381 13.15 3.51 -19.94
N LYS A 382 14.42 3.77 -20.20
CA LYS A 382 15.31 2.81 -20.90
C LYS A 382 15.50 1.51 -20.13
N GLU A 383 15.70 1.60 -18.81
CA GLU A 383 15.87 0.41 -17.96
C GLU A 383 14.59 -0.43 -17.93
N TYR A 384 13.43 0.21 -17.75
CA TYR A 384 12.13 -0.47 -17.79
C TYR A 384 11.89 -1.16 -19.13
N LEU A 385 12.16 -0.45 -20.23
CA LEU A 385 12.04 -1.01 -21.57
C LEU A 385 12.96 -2.21 -21.79
N SER A 386 14.20 -2.16 -21.30
CA SER A 386 15.14 -3.28 -21.33
C SER A 386 14.59 -4.52 -20.64
N ILE A 387 13.96 -4.35 -19.48
CA ILE A 387 13.30 -5.45 -18.73
C ILE A 387 12.16 -6.05 -19.58
N LEU A 388 11.29 -5.22 -20.11
CA LEU A 388 10.15 -5.66 -20.91
C LEU A 388 10.59 -6.42 -22.18
N ARG A 389 11.65 -5.95 -22.84
CA ARG A 389 12.23 -6.62 -24.01
C ARG A 389 12.75 -8.01 -23.68
N ASP A 390 13.45 -8.15 -22.56
CA ASP A 390 13.99 -9.44 -22.13
C ASP A 390 12.88 -10.40 -21.66
N LEU A 391 11.85 -9.90 -20.99
CA LEU A 391 10.67 -10.70 -20.63
C LEU A 391 9.96 -11.27 -21.86
N ARG A 392 9.85 -10.50 -22.94
CA ARG A 392 9.24 -10.95 -24.20
C ARG A 392 9.99 -12.10 -24.86
N LYS A 393 11.28 -12.26 -24.58
CA LYS A 393 12.14 -13.30 -25.17
C LYS A 393 12.11 -14.63 -24.42
N ILE A 394 11.50 -14.69 -23.25
CA ILE A 394 11.45 -15.91 -22.45
C ILE A 394 10.63 -16.98 -23.19
N PRO A 395 11.18 -18.21 -23.39
CA PRO A 395 10.44 -19.29 -24.01
C PRO A 395 9.12 -19.58 -23.28
N GLY A 396 8.03 -19.68 -24.01
CA GLY A 396 6.69 -19.85 -23.45
C GLY A 396 5.92 -18.58 -23.17
N VAL A 397 6.59 -17.41 -23.17
CA VAL A 397 5.94 -16.11 -23.05
C VAL A 397 5.52 -15.60 -24.44
N LYS A 398 4.23 -15.37 -24.61
CA LYS A 398 3.63 -14.85 -25.84
C LYS A 398 3.43 -13.34 -25.82
N LYS A 399 3.00 -12.81 -24.67
CA LYS A 399 2.70 -11.39 -24.46
C LYS A 399 3.08 -10.98 -23.04
N VAL A 400 3.54 -9.74 -22.92
CA VAL A 400 3.82 -9.08 -21.66
C VAL A 400 2.98 -7.80 -21.59
N PHE A 401 2.02 -7.76 -20.69
CA PHE A 401 1.14 -6.61 -20.53
C PHE A 401 1.55 -5.73 -19.34
N ILE A 402 1.17 -4.46 -19.40
CA ILE A 402 1.22 -3.52 -18.30
C ILE A 402 -0.21 -3.12 -17.98
N ARG A 403 -0.71 -3.54 -16.81
CA ARG A 403 -2.08 -3.28 -16.33
C ARG A 403 -2.13 -2.33 -15.14
N SER A 404 -1.10 -2.33 -14.31
CA SER A 404 -0.93 -1.28 -13.30
C SER A 404 -0.72 0.07 -13.98
N GLY A 405 -1.21 1.14 -13.37
CA GLY A 405 -1.29 2.44 -14.03
C GLY A 405 0.04 3.00 -14.51
N ILE A 406 0.04 3.51 -15.73
CA ILE A 406 1.13 4.33 -16.26
C ILE A 406 0.91 5.78 -15.84
N ARG A 407 1.93 6.38 -15.25
CA ARG A 407 1.93 7.82 -14.95
C ARG A 407 2.21 8.60 -16.24
N PHE A 408 1.16 9.18 -16.83
CA PHE A 408 1.23 9.78 -18.16
C PHE A 408 2.06 11.07 -18.21
N ASP A 409 2.04 11.87 -17.16
CA ASP A 409 2.84 13.10 -17.08
C ASP A 409 4.34 12.80 -16.95
N TYR A 410 4.71 11.73 -16.23
CA TYR A 410 6.09 11.25 -16.18
C TYR A 410 6.54 10.67 -17.52
N LEU A 411 5.65 9.94 -18.20
CA LEU A 411 5.93 9.42 -19.55
C LEU A 411 6.18 10.56 -20.54
N LEU A 412 5.39 11.63 -20.51
CA LEU A 412 5.57 12.81 -21.35
C LEU A 412 6.85 13.60 -21.02
N ALA A 413 7.34 13.52 -19.79
CA ALA A 413 8.57 14.20 -19.36
C ALA A 413 9.84 13.52 -19.90
N ASP A 414 9.75 12.27 -20.36
CA ASP A 414 10.85 11.58 -21.00
C ASP A 414 11.05 12.13 -22.44
N PRO A 415 12.22 12.65 -22.76
CA PRO A 415 12.50 13.16 -24.12
C PRO A 415 12.61 12.06 -25.17
N ASP A 416 12.81 10.80 -24.75
CA ASP A 416 12.90 9.64 -25.65
C ASP A 416 11.55 8.92 -25.75
N ASP A 417 10.97 8.90 -26.93
CA ASP A 417 9.66 8.30 -27.21
C ASP A 417 9.68 6.78 -27.44
N THR A 418 10.85 6.16 -27.41
CA THR A 418 11.00 4.72 -27.73
C THR A 418 10.14 3.86 -26.83
N PHE A 419 10.16 4.12 -25.52
CA PHE A 419 9.32 3.39 -24.57
C PHE A 419 7.83 3.58 -24.88
N PHE A 420 7.38 4.80 -25.15
CA PHE A 420 5.99 5.07 -25.46
C PHE A 420 5.50 4.30 -26.70
N LYS A 421 6.31 4.26 -27.73
CA LYS A 421 6.01 3.51 -28.96
C LYS A 421 5.95 2.00 -28.70
N GLU A 422 6.92 1.44 -27.99
CA GLU A 422 6.95 0.01 -27.70
C GLU A 422 5.87 -0.39 -26.67
N LEU A 423 5.52 0.49 -25.72
CA LEU A 423 4.37 0.30 -24.84
C LEU A 423 3.10 0.02 -25.67
N CYS A 424 2.79 0.89 -26.61
CA CYS A 424 1.63 0.74 -27.47
C CYS A 424 1.72 -0.51 -28.36
N GLN A 425 2.90 -0.78 -28.91
CA GLN A 425 3.10 -1.85 -29.87
C GLN A 425 3.03 -3.24 -29.23
N TYR A 426 3.56 -3.42 -28.01
CA TYR A 426 3.79 -4.74 -27.43
C TYR A 426 3.14 -4.98 -26.07
N HIS A 427 2.74 -3.93 -25.33
CA HIS A 427 2.40 -4.07 -23.90
C HIS A 427 0.98 -3.63 -23.53
N VAL A 428 0.20 -3.20 -24.50
CA VAL A 428 -1.21 -2.83 -24.31
C VAL A 428 -2.11 -3.90 -24.93
N SER A 429 -3.04 -4.41 -24.14
CA SER A 429 -3.97 -5.47 -24.55
C SER A 429 -5.24 -4.95 -25.25
N GLY A 430 -5.14 -3.83 -25.96
CA GLY A 430 -6.28 -3.12 -26.58
C GLY A 430 -6.78 -1.93 -25.77
N GLN A 431 -6.54 -1.90 -24.48
CA GLN A 431 -6.91 -0.80 -23.59
C GLN A 431 -5.76 -0.44 -22.67
N LEU A 432 -5.46 0.84 -22.57
CA LEU A 432 -4.48 1.38 -21.61
C LEU A 432 -5.23 2.17 -20.53
N LYS A 433 -5.04 1.76 -19.28
CA LYS A 433 -5.59 2.44 -18.12
C LYS A 433 -4.68 3.61 -17.72
N VAL A 434 -5.27 4.77 -17.58
CA VAL A 434 -4.60 6.01 -17.13
C VAL A 434 -5.47 6.72 -16.13
N ALA A 435 -4.89 7.48 -15.23
CA ALA A 435 -5.58 8.11 -14.13
C ALA A 435 -5.48 9.64 -14.17
N PRO A 436 -6.22 10.33 -15.06
CA PRO A 436 -6.31 11.78 -15.02
C PRO A 436 -7.08 12.28 -13.79
N GLU A 437 -7.98 11.49 -13.25
CA GLU A 437 -8.82 11.66 -12.06
C GLU A 437 -9.92 12.72 -12.22
N HIS A 438 -9.68 13.83 -12.89
CA HIS A 438 -10.64 14.89 -13.15
C HIS A 438 -10.24 15.67 -14.41
N VAL A 439 -11.10 16.59 -14.85
CA VAL A 439 -10.87 17.48 -16.02
C VAL A 439 -10.90 18.96 -15.65
N ALA A 440 -11.28 19.29 -14.42
CA ALA A 440 -11.30 20.68 -13.93
C ALA A 440 -10.02 20.98 -13.15
N ASP A 441 -9.24 21.95 -13.61
CA ASP A 441 -7.94 22.31 -13.03
C ASP A 441 -8.01 22.69 -11.53
N PRO A 442 -9.04 23.39 -11.02
CA PRO A 442 -9.14 23.65 -9.59
C PRO A 442 -9.19 22.37 -8.73
N VAL A 443 -9.87 21.34 -9.22
CA VAL A 443 -9.94 20.03 -8.53
C VAL A 443 -8.62 19.28 -8.67
N LEU A 444 -8.04 19.26 -9.87
CA LEU A 444 -6.71 18.65 -10.12
C LEU A 444 -5.63 19.27 -9.24
N GLN A 445 -5.70 20.59 -9.02
CA GLN A 445 -4.77 21.28 -8.12
C GLN A 445 -4.91 20.77 -6.68
N MET A 446 -6.12 20.59 -6.17
CA MET A 446 -6.36 20.02 -4.84
C MET A 446 -5.90 18.55 -4.75
N MET A 447 -6.02 17.81 -5.83
CA MET A 447 -5.56 16.43 -5.93
C MET A 447 -4.03 16.30 -6.00
N GLY A 448 -3.30 17.39 -6.32
CA GLY A 448 -1.87 17.31 -6.62
C GLY A 448 -1.58 16.59 -7.94
N LYS A 449 -2.49 16.73 -8.90
CA LYS A 449 -2.39 16.15 -10.26
C LYS A 449 -2.06 17.24 -11.28
N PRO A 450 -1.44 16.90 -12.42
CA PRO A 450 -1.17 17.87 -13.47
C PRO A 450 -2.45 18.47 -14.04
N GLU A 451 -2.36 19.68 -14.59
CA GLU A 451 -3.46 20.32 -15.30
C GLU A 451 -4.00 19.45 -16.44
N ASN A 452 -5.29 19.59 -16.75
CA ASN A 452 -5.96 18.79 -17.78
C ASN A 452 -5.28 18.87 -19.15
N ALA A 453 -4.68 20.02 -19.50
CA ALA A 453 -3.94 20.19 -20.74
C ALA A 453 -2.78 19.18 -20.90
N VAL A 454 -2.19 18.70 -19.80
CA VAL A 454 -1.15 17.65 -19.84
C VAL A 454 -1.75 16.32 -20.28
N TYR A 455 -2.92 15.97 -19.75
CA TYR A 455 -3.63 14.77 -20.15
C TYR A 455 -4.09 14.83 -21.61
N GLU A 456 -4.57 15.99 -22.07
CA GLU A 456 -4.94 16.19 -23.47
C GLU A 456 -3.75 15.98 -24.41
N ARG A 457 -2.56 16.50 -24.08
CA ARG A 457 -1.34 16.24 -24.84
C ARG A 457 -0.97 14.75 -24.86
N PHE A 458 -1.12 14.06 -23.74
CA PHE A 458 -0.89 12.63 -23.67
C PHE A 458 -1.86 11.86 -24.57
N THR A 459 -3.14 12.17 -24.50
CA THR A 459 -4.19 11.54 -25.32
C THR A 459 -3.89 11.72 -26.82
N HIS A 460 -3.57 12.94 -27.22
CA HIS A 460 -3.24 13.25 -28.60
C HIS A 460 -2.02 12.45 -29.09
N LYS A 461 -0.97 12.41 -28.30
CA LYS A 461 0.25 11.65 -28.64
C LYS A 461 0.00 10.14 -28.70
N TYR A 462 -0.82 9.61 -27.79
CA TYR A 462 -1.22 8.21 -27.80
C TYR A 462 -1.99 7.85 -29.09
N GLU A 463 -2.94 8.68 -29.48
CA GLU A 463 -3.71 8.51 -30.72
C GLU A 463 -2.81 8.59 -31.97
N GLU A 464 -1.87 9.53 -31.99
CA GLU A 464 -0.91 9.68 -33.08
C GLU A 464 -0.03 8.44 -33.23
N ILE A 465 0.50 7.90 -32.14
CA ILE A 465 1.31 6.67 -32.15
C ILE A 465 0.47 5.49 -32.64
N ASN A 466 -0.75 5.31 -32.14
CA ASN A 466 -1.65 4.25 -32.58
C ASN A 466 -1.95 4.33 -34.08
N LYS A 467 -2.19 5.53 -34.59
CA LYS A 467 -2.44 5.76 -36.01
C LYS A 467 -1.22 5.39 -36.85
N ARG A 468 -0.02 5.81 -36.45
CA ARG A 468 1.23 5.49 -37.16
C ARG A 468 1.51 3.98 -37.18
N LEU A 469 1.20 3.28 -36.11
CA LEU A 469 1.43 1.83 -35.98
C LEU A 469 0.26 0.98 -36.49
N GLY A 470 -0.83 1.62 -36.93
CA GLY A 470 -2.03 0.90 -37.40
C GLY A 470 -2.73 0.11 -36.30
N LEU A 471 -2.65 0.56 -35.05
CA LEU A 471 -3.23 -0.10 -33.88
C LEU A 471 -4.63 0.42 -33.59
N LYS A 472 -5.49 -0.48 -33.09
CA LYS A 472 -6.82 -0.16 -32.56
C LYS A 472 -6.81 -0.32 -31.04
N GLN A 473 -6.41 0.72 -30.34
CA GLN A 473 -6.34 0.74 -28.88
C GLN A 473 -7.07 1.95 -28.34
N TYR A 474 -7.58 1.82 -27.12
CA TYR A 474 -8.37 2.84 -26.46
C TYR A 474 -7.78 3.17 -25.09
N LEU A 475 -7.93 4.44 -24.66
CA LEU A 475 -7.64 4.83 -23.29
C LEU A 475 -8.86 4.54 -22.41
N VAL A 476 -8.60 4.03 -21.21
CA VAL A 476 -9.61 3.89 -20.16
C VAL A 476 -9.23 4.85 -19.04
N PRO A 477 -9.85 6.03 -18.98
CA PRO A 477 -9.56 7.01 -17.94
C PRO A 477 -10.22 6.62 -16.62
N TYR A 478 -9.43 6.65 -15.55
CA TYR A 478 -9.93 6.65 -14.19
C TYR A 478 -10.31 8.06 -13.80
N LEU A 479 -11.55 8.25 -13.35
CA LEU A 479 -12.11 9.55 -12.96
C LEU A 479 -12.71 9.46 -11.57
N MET A 480 -12.58 10.54 -10.82
CA MET A 480 -13.03 10.65 -9.44
C MET A 480 -13.95 11.86 -9.30
N SER A 481 -15.20 11.62 -8.90
CA SER A 481 -16.15 12.66 -8.53
C SER A 481 -16.08 12.98 -7.04
N SER A 482 -16.66 14.09 -6.64
CA SER A 482 -16.85 14.47 -5.22
C SER A 482 -15.56 14.66 -4.41
N HIS A 483 -14.42 14.87 -5.06
CA HIS A 483 -13.19 15.22 -4.37
C HIS A 483 -13.30 16.59 -3.68
N PRO A 484 -12.71 16.80 -2.49
CA PRO A 484 -12.64 18.12 -1.87
C PRO A 484 -12.17 19.20 -2.86
N GLY A 485 -12.88 20.33 -2.91
CA GLY A 485 -12.66 21.39 -3.89
C GLY A 485 -13.52 21.29 -5.15
N SER A 486 -14.25 20.18 -5.36
CA SER A 486 -15.23 20.07 -6.44
C SER A 486 -16.57 20.68 -6.02
N THR A 487 -17.00 21.70 -6.73
CA THR A 487 -18.35 22.28 -6.61
C THR A 487 -19.25 21.73 -7.71
N MET A 488 -20.52 22.16 -7.74
CA MET A 488 -21.44 21.80 -8.83
C MET A 488 -20.90 22.20 -10.21
N LYS A 489 -20.17 23.31 -10.30
CA LYS A 489 -19.55 23.77 -11.55
C LYS A 489 -18.54 22.75 -12.09
N GLU A 490 -17.65 22.25 -11.25
CA GLU A 490 -16.66 21.27 -11.64
C GLU A 490 -17.28 19.89 -11.91
N ALA A 491 -18.33 19.53 -11.17
CA ALA A 491 -19.10 18.31 -11.44
C ALA A 491 -19.79 18.35 -12.81
N VAL A 492 -20.38 19.48 -13.17
CA VAL A 492 -20.97 19.69 -14.52
C VAL A 492 -19.90 19.57 -15.60
N LYS A 493 -18.73 20.19 -15.40
CA LYS A 493 -17.63 20.09 -16.36
C LYS A 493 -17.17 18.63 -16.57
N LEU A 494 -17.10 17.84 -15.51
CA LEU A 494 -16.80 16.41 -15.61
C LEU A 494 -17.89 15.65 -16.37
N ALA A 495 -19.15 15.95 -16.10
CA ALA A 495 -20.30 15.33 -16.79
C ALA A 495 -20.33 15.69 -18.29
N GLU A 496 -20.02 16.93 -18.64
CA GLU A 496 -19.87 17.35 -20.04
C GLU A 496 -18.76 16.59 -20.76
N TYR A 497 -17.61 16.46 -20.10
CA TYR A 497 -16.50 15.66 -20.64
C TYR A 497 -16.92 14.20 -20.88
N LEU A 498 -17.63 13.58 -19.94
CA LEU A 498 -18.14 12.20 -20.08
C LEU A 498 -19.12 12.07 -21.23
N ARG A 499 -20.03 13.03 -21.39
CA ARG A 499 -20.95 13.09 -22.54
C ARG A 499 -20.19 13.14 -23.87
N ASP A 500 -19.14 13.98 -23.93
CA ASP A 500 -18.39 14.25 -25.17
C ASP A 500 -17.44 13.11 -25.53
N LEU A 501 -17.09 12.22 -24.59
CA LEU A 501 -16.35 10.98 -24.88
C LEU A 501 -17.12 10.03 -25.82
N GLY A 502 -18.46 10.13 -25.86
CA GLY A 502 -19.29 9.24 -26.68
C GLY A 502 -19.44 7.81 -26.14
N TYR A 503 -18.88 7.51 -24.98
CA TYR A 503 -19.06 6.25 -24.24
C TYR A 503 -18.97 6.52 -22.74
N MET A 504 -19.54 5.61 -21.92
CA MET A 504 -19.49 5.72 -20.47
C MET A 504 -18.28 4.96 -19.94
N PRO A 505 -17.27 5.63 -19.36
CA PRO A 505 -16.16 4.94 -18.71
C PRO A 505 -16.64 4.09 -17.54
N GLU A 506 -16.14 2.88 -17.42
CA GLU A 506 -16.46 1.98 -16.30
C GLU A 506 -15.76 2.39 -14.99
N GLN A 507 -14.70 3.18 -15.08
CA GLN A 507 -13.83 3.54 -13.97
C GLN A 507 -14.09 4.97 -13.47
N VAL A 508 -15.33 5.27 -13.14
CA VAL A 508 -15.72 6.51 -12.45
C VAL A 508 -16.09 6.16 -11.01
N GLN A 509 -15.40 6.77 -10.07
CA GLN A 509 -15.60 6.51 -8.64
C GLN A 509 -15.83 7.82 -7.90
N ASP A 510 -16.61 7.76 -6.83
CA ASP A 510 -16.65 8.86 -5.86
C ASP A 510 -15.40 8.87 -4.99
N PHE A 511 -14.97 10.05 -4.58
CA PHE A 511 -13.88 10.19 -3.62
C PHE A 511 -14.15 9.36 -2.38
N TYR A 512 -13.19 8.52 -2.02
CA TYR A 512 -13.25 7.66 -0.83
C TYR A 512 -12.37 8.26 0.28
N PRO A 513 -12.93 8.74 1.39
CA PRO A 513 -12.16 9.30 2.49
C PRO A 513 -11.36 8.22 3.24
N THR A 514 -10.25 7.80 2.65
CA THR A 514 -9.33 6.83 3.25
C THR A 514 -8.56 7.51 4.39
N PRO A 515 -8.41 6.87 5.57
CA PRO A 515 -7.66 7.46 6.67
C PRO A 515 -6.25 7.90 6.27
N SER A 516 -5.79 8.97 6.88
CA SER A 516 -4.42 9.49 6.74
C SER A 516 -4.03 9.88 5.32
N THR A 517 -4.93 10.52 4.59
CA THR A 517 -4.61 11.22 3.34
C THR A 517 -4.89 12.72 3.47
N ILE A 518 -4.20 13.52 2.66
CA ILE A 518 -4.43 14.98 2.61
C ILE A 518 -5.89 15.27 2.25
N SER A 519 -6.43 14.58 1.26
CA SER A 519 -7.81 14.76 0.81
C SER A 519 -8.83 14.41 1.89
N THR A 520 -8.56 13.38 2.71
CA THR A 520 -9.43 13.03 3.84
C THR A 520 -9.36 14.10 4.94
N CYS A 521 -8.19 14.68 5.17
CA CYS A 521 -8.05 15.83 6.07
C CYS A 521 -8.87 17.02 5.55
N MET A 522 -8.79 17.35 4.28
CA MET A 522 -9.62 18.40 3.67
C MET A 522 -11.12 18.09 3.80
N TYR A 523 -11.51 16.85 3.55
CA TYR A 523 -12.90 16.40 3.67
C TYR A 523 -13.46 16.60 5.08
N TYR A 524 -12.71 16.22 6.09
CA TYR A 524 -13.12 16.30 7.49
C TYR A 524 -13.06 17.71 8.08
N THR A 525 -12.00 18.45 7.76
CA THR A 525 -11.72 19.75 8.39
C THR A 525 -12.25 20.94 7.59
N GLY A 526 -12.46 20.77 6.29
CA GLY A 526 -12.83 21.84 5.37
C GLY A 526 -11.66 22.71 4.92
N VAL A 527 -10.43 22.41 5.32
CA VAL A 527 -9.23 23.17 4.93
C VAL A 527 -8.15 22.28 4.33
N ASP A 528 -7.37 22.83 3.41
CA ASP A 528 -6.13 22.17 2.93
C ASP A 528 -5.06 22.32 4.03
N PRO A 529 -4.52 21.24 4.57
CA PRO A 529 -3.56 21.32 5.65
C PRO A 529 -2.18 21.85 5.22
N ARG A 530 -1.93 21.91 3.93
CA ARG A 530 -0.62 22.37 3.37
C ARG A 530 -0.41 23.87 3.44
#